data_452fb608b7e7f5ea99370f57f951eca0
#
_entry.id   452fb608b7e7f5ea99370f57f951eca0
#
_cell.length_a   1.000
_cell.length_b   1.000
_cell.length_c   1.000
_cell.angle_alpha   90.00
_cell.angle_beta   90.00
_cell.angle_gamma   90.00
#
_symmetry.space_group_name_H-M   'P 1'
#
loop_
_entity.id
_entity.type
_entity.pdbx_description
1 polymer ?
#
loop_
_entity_poly.entity_id
_entity_poly.type
_entity_poly.pdbx_seq_one_letter_code
_entity_poly.pdbx_strand_id
1 'polypeptide(L)'
;MATIDYKTFLNVITPIVNARFPVLVRGRHGIGKSTIVYQLADKMGLPVIERRASQMTEGDLLGLPKLTKNVTSWCPPEWLATACNEPVVLFLDEVDRATLEVRQGIFELCDSRKIAGNALHPDTLIFACVNGGEHGSQYQVGE
;
A
#
# COMPACT_ATOMS: atom_id res chain seq x y z
N MET A 1 -21.17 8.76 3.62
CA MET A 1 -20.49 7.47 3.68
C MET A 1 -20.75 6.78 5.01
N ALA A 2 -21.10 5.53 4.94
CA ALA A 2 -21.40 4.78 6.14
C ALA A 2 -20.15 4.50 6.96
N THR A 3 -20.28 4.55 8.27
CA THR A 3 -19.22 4.14 9.17
C THR A 3 -19.36 2.64 9.39
N ILE A 4 -18.26 1.93 9.24
CA ILE A 4 -18.22 0.49 9.38
C ILE A 4 -17.46 0.16 10.65
N ASP A 5 -18.04 -0.65 11.54
CA ASP A 5 -17.30 -1.10 12.70
C ASP A 5 -16.31 -2.19 12.30
N TYR A 6 -15.44 -2.55 13.24
CA TYR A 6 -14.37 -3.50 12.97
C TYR A 6 -14.90 -4.84 12.49
N LYS A 7 -15.95 -5.34 13.13
CA LYS A 7 -16.51 -6.65 12.79
C LYS A 7 -17.08 -6.66 11.37
N THR A 8 -17.83 -5.61 11.01
CA THR A 8 -18.38 -5.47 9.67
C THR A 8 -17.25 -5.31 8.66
N PHE A 9 -16.23 -4.54 9.01
CA PHE A 9 -15.07 -4.37 8.15
C PHE A 9 -14.43 -5.72 7.82
N LEU A 10 -14.21 -6.56 8.81
CA LEU A 10 -13.61 -7.88 8.58
C LEU A 10 -14.46 -8.73 7.66
N ASN A 11 -15.77 -8.69 7.82
CA ASN A 11 -16.67 -9.47 6.97
C ASN A 11 -16.63 -9.01 5.51
N VAL A 12 -16.52 -7.71 5.30
CA VAL A 12 -16.48 -7.14 3.95
C VAL A 12 -15.11 -7.37 3.32
N ILE A 13 -14.05 -7.21 4.10
CA ILE A 13 -12.70 -7.19 3.56
C ILE A 13 -12.16 -8.58 3.24
N THR A 14 -12.60 -9.61 3.96
CA THR A 14 -12.04 -10.94 3.80
C THR A 14 -12.11 -11.49 2.37
N PRO A 15 -13.25 -11.43 1.68
CA PRO A 15 -13.27 -11.90 0.30
C PRO A 15 -12.41 -11.04 -0.64
N ILE A 16 -12.28 -9.75 -0.34
CA ILE A 16 -11.46 -8.86 -1.16
C ILE A 16 -9.99 -9.23 -1.05
N VAL A 17 -9.49 -9.42 0.18
CA VAL A 17 -8.08 -9.79 0.35
C VAL A 17 -7.81 -11.21 -0.14
N ASN A 18 -8.77 -12.12 -0.03
CA ASN A 18 -8.59 -13.47 -0.56
C ASN A 18 -8.45 -13.44 -2.08
N ALA A 19 -9.06 -12.48 -2.73
CA ALA A 19 -8.92 -12.30 -4.18
C ALA A 19 -7.68 -11.47 -4.56
N ARG A 20 -6.91 -11.03 -3.58
CA ARG A 20 -5.68 -10.23 -3.77
C ARG A 20 -5.93 -8.85 -4.38
N PHE A 21 -7.12 -8.31 -4.24
CA PHE A 21 -7.39 -6.95 -4.65
C PHE A 21 -6.77 -5.97 -3.64
N PRO A 22 -6.25 -4.84 -4.10
CA PRO A 22 -5.79 -3.81 -3.19
C PRO A 22 -6.96 -3.17 -2.47
N VAL A 23 -6.74 -2.76 -1.23
CA VAL A 23 -7.78 -2.14 -0.42
C VAL A 23 -7.39 -0.68 -0.19
N LEU A 24 -8.30 0.23 -0.53
CA LEU A 24 -8.13 1.64 -0.22
C LEU A 24 -9.00 1.97 0.98
N VAL A 25 -8.35 2.35 2.07
CA VAL A 25 -9.05 2.73 3.30
C VAL A 25 -9.04 4.25 3.41
N ARG A 26 -10.22 4.82 3.50
CA ARG A 26 -10.36 6.26 3.67
C ARG A 26 -10.87 6.55 5.08
N GLY A 27 -10.25 7.50 5.74
CA GLY A 27 -10.69 7.88 7.07
C GLY A 27 -9.75 8.91 7.66
N ARG A 28 -10.24 9.57 8.70
CA ARG A 28 -9.46 10.58 9.40
C ARG A 28 -8.22 9.97 10.04
N HIS A 29 -7.19 10.79 10.12
CA HIS A 29 -6.02 10.44 10.90
C HIS A 29 -6.43 10.15 12.34
N GLY A 30 -5.93 9.08 12.90
CA GLY A 30 -6.19 8.75 14.32
C GLY A 30 -7.44 7.94 14.59
N ILE A 31 -8.16 7.49 13.57
CA ILE A 31 -9.37 6.69 13.80
C ILE A 31 -9.11 5.18 13.79
N GLY A 32 -7.87 4.78 13.98
CA GLY A 32 -7.54 3.37 14.11
C GLY A 32 -7.32 2.62 12.81
N LYS A 33 -7.03 3.31 11.71
CA LYS A 33 -6.76 2.64 10.44
C LYS A 33 -5.61 1.65 10.56
N SER A 34 -4.52 2.07 11.18
CA SER A 34 -3.37 1.19 11.36
C SER A 34 -3.71 0.01 12.26
N THR A 35 -4.48 0.24 13.31
CA THR A 35 -4.88 -0.83 14.22
C THR A 35 -5.64 -1.91 13.46
N ILE A 36 -6.55 -1.52 12.59
CA ILE A 36 -7.34 -2.46 11.80
C ILE A 36 -6.45 -3.28 10.88
N VAL A 37 -5.51 -2.62 10.21
CA VAL A 37 -4.60 -3.31 9.29
C VAL A 37 -3.72 -4.31 10.04
N TYR A 38 -3.17 -3.91 11.19
CA TYR A 38 -2.33 -4.81 11.98
C TYR A 38 -3.12 -5.98 12.55
N GLN A 39 -4.35 -5.75 12.98
CA GLN A 39 -5.19 -6.85 13.48
C GLN A 39 -5.52 -7.83 12.37
N LEU A 40 -5.82 -7.34 11.18
CA LEU A 40 -6.10 -8.22 10.05
C LEU A 40 -4.87 -9.03 9.67
N ALA A 41 -3.70 -8.38 9.62
CA ALA A 41 -2.46 -9.07 9.29
C ALA A 41 -2.14 -10.15 10.31
N ASP A 42 -2.33 -9.86 11.59
CA ASP A 42 -2.11 -10.83 12.64
C ASP A 42 -3.03 -12.04 12.48
N LYS A 43 -4.30 -11.77 12.16
CA LYS A 43 -5.26 -12.85 11.96
C LYS A 43 -4.89 -13.73 10.77
N MET A 44 -4.26 -13.15 9.76
CA MET A 44 -3.84 -13.89 8.57
C MET A 44 -2.44 -14.48 8.71
N GLY A 45 -1.75 -14.19 9.81
CA GLY A 45 -0.40 -14.69 10.03
C GLY A 45 0.64 -14.04 9.15
N LEU A 46 0.42 -12.80 8.71
CA LEU A 46 1.35 -12.10 7.83
C LEU A 46 2.00 -10.92 8.56
N PRO A 47 3.30 -10.70 8.32
CA PRO A 47 3.94 -9.49 8.84
C PRO A 47 3.47 -8.26 8.07
N VAL A 48 3.54 -7.10 8.73
CA VAL A 48 3.17 -5.83 8.12
C VAL A 48 4.43 -5.04 7.78
N ILE A 49 4.46 -4.52 6.57
CA ILE A 49 5.44 -3.52 6.18
C ILE A 49 4.69 -2.22 6.02
N GLU A 50 4.98 -1.28 6.91
CA GLU A 50 4.30 0.01 6.92
C GLU A 50 5.21 1.08 6.33
N ARG A 51 4.67 1.83 5.36
CA ARG A 51 5.38 2.98 4.79
C ARG A 51 4.45 4.17 4.78
N ARG A 52 4.97 5.31 5.12
CA ARG A 52 4.21 6.54 5.09
C ARG A 52 4.54 7.28 3.81
N ALA A 53 3.59 7.28 2.88
CA ALA A 53 3.83 7.79 1.52
C ALA A 53 4.20 9.27 1.51
N SER A 54 3.68 10.05 2.46
CA SER A 54 4.00 11.47 2.54
C SER A 54 5.48 11.74 2.82
N GLN A 55 6.20 10.75 3.35
CA GLN A 55 7.61 10.86 3.68
C GLN A 55 8.51 10.17 2.66
N MET A 56 7.94 9.60 1.62
CA MET A 56 8.72 8.86 0.62
C MET A 56 9.15 9.76 -0.53
N THR A 57 10.32 9.46 -1.06
CA THR A 57 10.78 10.03 -2.32
C THR A 57 10.57 9.00 -3.42
N GLU A 58 10.74 9.42 -4.66
CA GLU A 58 10.67 8.48 -5.78
C GLU A 58 11.71 7.36 -5.63
N GLY A 59 12.91 7.70 -5.14
CA GLY A 59 13.94 6.69 -4.89
C GLY A 59 13.56 5.67 -3.84
N ASP A 60 12.78 6.09 -2.83
CA ASP A 60 12.28 5.16 -1.81
C ASP A 60 11.30 4.15 -2.38
N LEU A 61 10.74 4.44 -3.53
CA LEU A 61 9.78 3.57 -4.18
C LEU A 61 10.43 2.73 -5.26
N LEU A 62 11.22 3.34 -6.14
CA LEU A 62 11.83 2.67 -7.28
C LEU A 62 13.15 1.98 -6.94
N GLY A 63 13.86 2.47 -5.93
CA GLY A 63 15.18 2.00 -5.61
C GLY A 63 16.25 2.75 -6.40
N LEU A 64 17.39 2.10 -6.60
CA LEU A 64 18.52 2.69 -7.29
C LEU A 64 18.78 1.96 -8.60
N PRO A 65 19.19 2.69 -9.64
CA PRO A 65 19.54 2.04 -10.91
C PRO A 65 20.83 1.23 -10.78
N LYS A 66 20.90 0.14 -11.50
CA LYS A 66 22.06 -0.71 -11.59
C LYS A 66 22.35 -0.98 -13.06
N LEU A 67 23.60 -0.75 -13.46
CA LEU A 67 24.04 -1.02 -14.83
C LEU A 67 24.65 -2.41 -14.92
N THR A 68 24.16 -3.19 -15.87
CA THR A 68 24.70 -4.52 -16.14
C THR A 68 24.66 -4.76 -17.64
N LYS A 69 25.83 -4.94 -18.26
CA LYS A 69 25.94 -5.25 -19.71
C LYS A 69 25.12 -4.28 -20.56
N ASN A 70 25.29 -2.99 -20.33
CA ASN A 70 24.62 -1.92 -21.08
C ASN A 70 23.11 -1.88 -20.89
N VAL A 71 22.62 -2.50 -19.82
CA VAL A 71 21.20 -2.47 -19.46
C VAL A 71 21.07 -1.88 -18.08
N THR A 72 20.10 -0.98 -17.91
CA THR A 72 19.77 -0.46 -16.59
C THR A 72 18.66 -1.29 -15.99
N SER A 73 18.88 -1.79 -14.79
CA SER A 73 17.83 -2.39 -13.98
C SER A 73 17.75 -1.66 -12.66
N TRP A 74 16.76 -1.98 -11.85
CA TRP A 74 16.54 -1.28 -10.59
C TRP A 74 16.76 -2.23 -9.42
N CYS A 75 17.56 -1.79 -8.44
CA CYS A 75 17.69 -2.48 -7.17
C CYS A 75 16.59 -1.98 -6.27
N PRO A 76 15.59 -2.80 -5.93
CA PRO A 76 14.47 -2.32 -5.14
C PRO A 76 14.90 -1.96 -3.72
N PRO A 77 14.21 -1.01 -3.08
CA PRO A 77 14.43 -0.78 -1.65
C PRO A 77 14.07 -2.03 -0.85
N GLU A 78 14.65 -2.12 0.34
CA GLU A 78 14.48 -3.33 1.16
C GLU A 78 13.02 -3.71 1.39
N TRP A 79 12.19 -2.71 1.69
CA TRP A 79 10.77 -2.98 1.97
C TRP A 79 10.07 -3.61 0.77
N LEU A 80 10.40 -3.15 -0.42
CA LEU A 80 9.80 -3.68 -1.64
C LEU A 80 10.34 -5.06 -1.95
N ALA A 81 11.65 -5.25 -1.78
CA ALA A 81 12.27 -6.56 -1.99
C ALA A 81 11.63 -7.62 -1.10
N THR A 82 11.40 -7.28 0.16
CA THR A 82 10.75 -8.20 1.10
C THR A 82 9.33 -8.54 0.63
N ALA A 83 8.58 -7.53 0.19
CA ALA A 83 7.22 -7.74 -0.28
C ALA A 83 7.15 -8.56 -1.58
N CYS A 84 8.23 -8.58 -2.34
CA CYS A 84 8.31 -9.39 -3.55
C CYS A 84 8.69 -10.83 -3.24
N ASN A 85 9.50 -11.04 -2.22
CA ASN A 85 10.07 -12.35 -1.93
C ASN A 85 9.26 -13.18 -0.95
N GLU A 86 8.46 -12.55 -0.12
CA GLU A 86 7.66 -13.26 0.87
C GLU A 86 6.31 -12.58 1.06
N PRO A 87 5.29 -13.32 1.49
CA PRO A 87 3.96 -12.74 1.67
C PRO A 87 3.93 -11.80 2.88
N VAL A 88 3.51 -10.57 2.65
CA VAL A 88 3.40 -9.56 3.70
C VAL A 88 2.13 -8.75 3.45
N VAL A 89 1.77 -7.94 4.42
CA VAL A 89 0.77 -6.89 4.22
C VAL A 89 1.51 -5.58 4.04
N LEU A 90 1.40 -5.01 2.85
CA LEU A 90 1.94 -3.66 2.60
C LEU A 90 0.90 -2.65 3.05
N PHE A 91 1.27 -1.85 4.03
CA PHE A 91 0.42 -0.80 4.56
C PHE A 91 1.02 0.54 4.15
N LEU A 92 0.42 1.17 3.14
CA LEU A 92 0.89 2.43 2.58
C LEU A 92 -0.03 3.54 3.06
N ASP A 93 0.45 4.31 4.04
CA ASP A 93 -0.37 5.34 4.67
C ASP A 93 -0.11 6.72 4.06
N GLU A 94 -1.07 7.62 4.24
CA GLU A 94 -0.98 9.02 3.80
C GLU A 94 -0.69 9.16 2.31
N VAL A 95 -1.29 8.30 1.50
CA VAL A 95 -1.05 8.31 0.06
C VAL A 95 -1.48 9.62 -0.58
N ASP A 96 -2.55 10.23 -0.08
CA ASP A 96 -3.05 11.50 -0.60
C ASP A 96 -2.12 12.69 -0.32
N ARG A 97 -1.15 12.52 0.58
CA ARG A 97 -0.17 13.55 0.92
C ARG A 97 1.19 13.31 0.28
N ALA A 98 1.31 12.28 -0.50
CA ALA A 98 2.54 11.97 -1.21
C ALA A 98 2.73 12.92 -2.40
N THR A 99 3.98 13.00 -2.89
CA THR A 99 4.22 13.70 -4.14
C THR A 99 3.50 13.00 -5.27
N LEU A 100 3.31 13.70 -6.37
CA LEU A 100 2.62 13.12 -7.52
C LEU A 100 3.32 11.85 -8.00
N GLU A 101 4.65 11.89 -8.09
CA GLU A 101 5.44 10.75 -8.56
C GLU A 101 5.28 9.53 -7.67
N VAL A 102 5.35 9.73 -6.35
CA VAL A 102 5.16 8.63 -5.41
C VAL A 102 3.74 8.09 -5.48
N ARG A 103 2.77 8.98 -5.56
CA ARG A 103 1.35 8.58 -5.64
C ARG A 103 1.08 7.75 -6.88
N GLN A 104 1.61 8.18 -8.02
CA GLN A 104 1.45 7.44 -9.28
C GLN A 104 2.10 6.06 -9.19
N GLY A 105 3.28 5.99 -8.58
CA GLY A 105 3.96 4.70 -8.41
C GLY A 105 3.19 3.76 -7.50
N ILE A 106 2.59 4.28 -6.44
CA ILE A 106 1.77 3.46 -5.55
C ILE A 106 0.54 2.93 -6.29
N PHE A 107 -0.11 3.78 -7.10
CA PHE A 107 -1.27 3.34 -7.86
C PHE A 107 -0.89 2.31 -8.91
N GLU A 108 0.27 2.46 -9.53
CA GLU A 108 0.77 1.45 -10.45
C GLU A 108 0.98 0.11 -9.73
N LEU A 109 1.56 0.17 -8.54
CA LEU A 109 1.77 -1.02 -7.72
C LEU A 109 0.44 -1.68 -7.36
N CYS A 110 -0.56 -0.89 -7.00
CA CYS A 110 -1.89 -1.42 -6.70
C CYS A 110 -2.55 -2.06 -7.91
N ASP A 111 -2.37 -1.46 -9.08
CA ASP A 111 -3.03 -1.92 -10.30
C ASP A 111 -2.36 -3.15 -10.89
N SER A 112 -1.04 -3.11 -11.05
CA SER A 112 -0.31 -4.17 -11.74
C SER A 112 0.43 -5.13 -10.81
N ARG A 113 0.49 -4.83 -9.52
CA ARG A 113 1.22 -5.61 -8.52
C ARG A 113 2.72 -5.70 -8.81
N LYS A 114 3.26 -4.71 -9.51
CA LYS A 114 4.69 -4.63 -9.76
C LYS A 114 5.09 -3.18 -9.99
N ILE A 115 6.35 -2.89 -9.76
CA ILE A 115 6.91 -1.57 -10.00
C ILE A 115 8.39 -1.71 -10.34
N ALA A 116 8.85 -0.94 -11.32
CA ALA A 116 10.26 -0.96 -11.76
C ALA A 116 10.76 -2.38 -12.05
N GLY A 117 9.91 -3.24 -12.58
CA GLY A 117 10.25 -4.61 -12.91
C GLY A 117 10.20 -5.58 -11.75
N ASN A 118 9.83 -5.14 -10.55
CA ASN A 118 9.76 -5.98 -9.36
C ASN A 118 8.32 -6.33 -9.06
N ALA A 119 7.97 -7.61 -9.17
CA ALA A 119 6.61 -8.09 -8.95
C ALA A 119 6.43 -8.54 -7.50
N LEU A 120 5.32 -8.14 -6.90
CA LEU A 120 5.00 -8.55 -5.54
C LEU A 120 4.77 -10.06 -5.47
N HIS A 121 5.09 -10.62 -4.30
CA HIS A 121 4.75 -12.01 -4.03
C HIS A 121 3.25 -12.21 -4.25
N PRO A 122 2.84 -13.35 -4.85
CA PRO A 122 1.41 -13.57 -5.16
C PRO A 122 0.48 -13.43 -3.96
N ASP A 123 0.97 -13.70 -2.75
CA ASP A 123 0.16 -13.63 -1.54
C ASP A 123 0.36 -12.35 -0.74
N THR A 124 1.14 -11.41 -1.25
CA THR A 124 1.27 -10.11 -0.61
C THR A 124 0.00 -9.29 -0.80
N LEU A 125 -0.46 -8.68 0.27
CA LEU A 125 -1.66 -7.85 0.28
C LEU A 125 -1.28 -6.37 0.33
N ILE A 126 -2.11 -5.52 -0.27
CA ILE A 126 -1.85 -4.08 -0.29
C ILE A 126 -3.01 -3.36 0.38
N PHE A 127 -2.69 -2.54 1.39
CA PHE A 127 -3.63 -1.62 2.00
C PHE A 127 -3.08 -0.21 1.81
N ALA A 128 -3.79 0.60 1.05
CA ALA A 128 -3.43 2.01 0.87
C ALA A 128 -4.43 2.84 1.64
N CYS A 129 -3.92 3.78 2.44
CA CYS A 129 -4.77 4.60 3.29
C CYS A 129 -4.64 6.06 2.91
N VAL A 130 -5.79 6.74 2.87
CA VAL A 130 -5.85 8.17 2.63
C VAL A 130 -6.59 8.82 3.78
N ASN A 131 -6.25 10.06 4.06
CA ASN A 131 -6.89 10.84 5.09
C ASN A 131 -8.14 11.50 4.54
N GLY A 132 -9.30 10.88 4.77
CA GLY A 132 -10.58 11.38 4.27
C GLY A 132 -11.24 12.40 5.18
N GLY A 133 -10.46 13.14 5.98
CA GLY A 133 -10.99 14.12 6.88
C GLY A 133 -11.79 15.21 6.20
N GLU A 134 -12.16 16.24 6.96
CA GLU A 134 -13.04 17.28 6.46
C GLU A 134 -12.50 18.03 5.24
N HIS A 135 -11.18 18.04 5.07
CA HIS A 135 -10.57 18.62 3.90
C HIS A 135 -10.37 17.60 2.79
N GLY A 136 -10.58 16.34 3.08
CA GLY A 136 -10.38 15.28 2.13
C GLY A 136 -11.34 15.33 0.96
N SER A 137 -12.51 15.90 1.19
CA SER A 137 -13.51 16.01 0.14
C SER A 137 -13.01 16.83 -1.05
N GLN A 138 -12.02 17.68 -0.83
CA GLN A 138 -11.47 18.50 -1.89
C GLN A 138 -10.60 17.71 -2.85
N TYR A 139 -10.12 16.56 -2.43
CA TYR A 139 -9.14 15.82 -3.20
C TYR A 139 -9.72 14.64 -3.93
N GLN A 140 -10.83 14.13 -3.50
CA GLN A 140 -11.56 13.06 -4.18
C GLN A 140 -10.65 11.92 -4.65
N VAL A 141 -9.78 11.47 -3.77
CA VAL A 141 -8.86 10.41 -4.10
C VAL A 141 -9.63 9.12 -4.31
N GLY A 142 -9.32 8.41 -5.37
CA GLY A 142 -9.96 7.14 -5.65
C GLY A 142 -11.26 7.24 -6.42
N GLU A 143 -11.58 8.42 -6.86
CA GLU A 143 -12.72 8.63 -7.72
C GLU A 143 -12.51 7.99 -9.09
#